data_0e076bd7b8daeffca045f2bd39eb0621
#
_entry.id   0e076bd7b8daeffca045f2bd39eb0621
#
_cell.length_a   1.000
_cell.length_b   1.000
_cell.length_c   1.000
_cell.angle_alpha   90.00
_cell.angle_beta   90.00
_cell.angle_gamma   90.00
#
_symmetry.space_group_name_H-M   'P 1'
#
loop_
_entity.id
_entity.type
_entity.pdbx_description
1 polymer ?
#
loop_
_entity_poly.entity_id
_entity_poly.type
_entity_poly.pdbx_seq_one_letter_code
_entity_poly.pdbx_strand_id
1 'polypeptide(L)'
;MSAFRVAIITASDKGYAGQREDLSGPAIREIVEANGYEVTHTVILPDDREMLAAEIARICDEDVADLLLTTGGTGFSPRDCMPEATLSVVERAVPGIPEAMRLFSLKYSQRSMLSRAAAGIRRRTLVVNLPGSPKAVRENLEYAIPTLAHGLEMLRGEGSADCAR
;
A
#
# COMPACT_ATOMS: atom_id res chain seq x y z
N MET A 1 15.95 -1.12 17.44
CA MET A 1 14.99 -1.89 16.61
C MET A 1 15.45 -1.84 15.16
N SER A 2 15.30 -2.93 14.42
CA SER A 2 15.59 -2.92 12.99
C SER A 2 14.53 -2.07 12.25
N ALA A 3 14.92 -1.37 11.18
CA ALA A 3 13.99 -0.63 10.33
C ALA A 3 12.88 -1.55 9.82
N PHE A 4 11.68 -1.00 9.58
CA PHE A 4 10.64 -1.73 8.87
C PHE A 4 11.00 -1.85 7.39
N ARG A 5 10.82 -3.04 6.85
CA ARG A 5 11.06 -3.35 5.44
C ARG A 5 9.80 -3.02 4.63
N VAL A 6 9.97 -2.34 3.52
CA VAL A 6 8.87 -1.92 2.64
C VAL A 6 9.05 -2.49 1.25
N ALA A 7 8.00 -3.11 0.72
CA ALA A 7 7.88 -3.42 -0.70
C ALA A 7 6.89 -2.46 -1.38
N ILE A 8 7.13 -2.18 -2.66
CA ILE A 8 6.29 -1.26 -3.45
C ILE A 8 5.89 -1.94 -4.76
N ILE A 9 4.58 -2.00 -5.03
CA ILE A 9 4.04 -2.42 -6.33
C ILE A 9 3.36 -1.23 -6.99
N THR A 10 3.76 -0.91 -8.22
CA THR A 10 3.05 0.03 -9.07
C THR A 10 2.24 -0.75 -10.11
N ALA A 11 0.91 -0.61 -10.09
CA ALA A 11 0.03 -1.15 -11.11
C ALA A 11 -0.18 -0.10 -12.20
N SER A 12 0.30 -0.40 -13.40
CA SER A 12 0.16 0.48 -14.56
C SER A 12 0.45 -0.27 -15.86
N ASP A 13 -0.54 -0.45 -16.73
CA ASP A 13 -0.36 -1.04 -18.06
C ASP A 13 0.70 -0.26 -18.87
N LYS A 14 0.62 1.08 -18.85
CA LYS A 14 1.54 1.95 -19.58
C LYS A 14 2.95 1.96 -18.96
N GLY A 15 3.04 1.94 -17.63
CA GLY A 15 4.30 1.86 -16.92
C GLY A 15 5.01 0.54 -17.20
N TYR A 16 4.28 -0.56 -17.15
CA TYR A 16 4.80 -1.90 -17.46
C TYR A 16 5.29 -2.03 -18.90
N ALA A 17 4.57 -1.41 -19.84
CA ALA A 17 4.97 -1.39 -21.26
C ALA A 17 6.09 -0.38 -21.57
N GLY A 18 6.61 0.36 -20.59
CA GLY A 18 7.65 1.37 -20.81
C GLY A 18 7.17 2.63 -21.53
N GLN A 19 5.86 2.86 -21.60
CA GLN A 19 5.23 4.00 -22.29
C GLN A 19 4.99 5.20 -21.37
N ARG A 20 5.15 5.04 -20.07
CA ARG A 20 4.98 6.08 -19.05
C ARG A 20 5.98 5.85 -17.94
N GLU A 21 6.62 6.94 -17.49
CA GLU A 21 7.45 6.91 -16.31
C GLU A 21 6.60 6.73 -15.04
N ASP A 22 7.05 5.86 -14.13
CA ASP A 22 6.46 5.73 -12.81
C ASP A 22 6.98 6.86 -11.90
N LEU A 23 6.09 7.76 -11.50
CA LEU A 23 6.40 8.83 -10.55
C LEU A 23 5.87 8.54 -9.15
N SER A 24 4.95 7.59 -9.02
CA SER A 24 4.30 7.26 -7.75
C SER A 24 5.14 6.31 -6.90
N GLY A 25 5.76 5.30 -7.49
CA GLY A 25 6.68 4.40 -6.81
C GLY A 25 7.86 5.16 -6.16
N PRO A 26 8.59 6.01 -6.89
CA PRO A 26 9.62 6.88 -6.31
C PRO A 26 9.12 7.81 -5.21
N ALA A 27 7.90 8.37 -5.34
CA ALA A 27 7.31 9.20 -4.29
C ALA A 27 7.06 8.41 -2.99
N ILE A 28 6.58 7.16 -3.10
CA ILE A 28 6.42 6.27 -1.94
C ILE A 28 7.78 6.01 -1.30
N ARG A 29 8.80 5.64 -2.09
CA ARG A 29 10.16 5.38 -1.62
C ARG A 29 10.70 6.55 -0.81
N GLU A 30 10.64 7.75 -1.35
CA GLU A 30 11.12 8.97 -0.70
C GLU A 30 10.48 9.15 0.69
N ILE A 31 9.15 8.98 0.79
CA ILE A 31 8.42 9.17 2.04
C ILE A 31 8.79 8.11 3.08
N VAL A 32 8.81 6.83 2.69
CA VAL A 32 9.10 5.75 3.65
C VAL A 32 10.56 5.80 4.13
N GLU A 33 11.51 6.08 3.25
CA GLU A 33 12.93 6.24 3.62
C GLU A 33 13.14 7.46 4.54
N ALA A 34 12.45 8.59 4.29
CA ALA A 34 12.47 9.76 5.17
C ALA A 34 11.90 9.46 6.57
N ASN A 35 11.06 8.44 6.71
CA ASN A 35 10.51 7.97 7.98
C ASN A 35 11.28 6.80 8.59
N GLY A 36 12.47 6.49 8.09
CA GLY A 36 13.36 5.48 8.64
C GLY A 36 13.03 4.04 8.23
N TYR A 37 12.23 3.83 7.20
CA TYR A 37 11.93 2.52 6.65
C TYR A 37 12.95 2.16 5.57
N GLU A 38 13.12 0.87 5.32
CA GLU A 38 14.01 0.34 4.28
C GLU A 38 13.20 -0.24 3.13
N VAL A 39 13.42 0.24 1.90
CA VAL A 39 12.77 -0.33 0.71
C VAL A 39 13.55 -1.54 0.22
N THR A 40 12.97 -2.73 0.38
CA THR A 40 13.59 -4.01 0.03
C THR A 40 13.20 -4.54 -1.35
N HIS A 41 12.07 -4.07 -1.90
CA HIS A 41 11.57 -4.54 -3.20
C HIS A 41 10.73 -3.48 -3.90
N THR A 42 10.87 -3.37 -5.22
CA THR A 42 10.01 -2.54 -6.07
C THR A 42 9.74 -3.24 -7.38
N VAL A 43 8.50 -3.17 -7.85
CA VAL A 43 8.12 -3.75 -9.14
C VAL A 43 6.98 -2.93 -9.77
N ILE A 44 6.98 -2.85 -11.10
CA ILE A 44 5.87 -2.34 -11.90
C ILE A 44 5.22 -3.53 -12.59
N LEU A 45 3.91 -3.67 -12.41
CA LEU A 45 3.10 -4.73 -13.03
C LEU A 45 1.96 -4.12 -13.84
N PRO A 46 1.42 -4.84 -14.84
CA PRO A 46 0.23 -4.40 -15.54
C PRO A 46 -0.99 -4.44 -14.61
N ASP A 47 -2.07 -3.79 -15.01
CA ASP A 47 -3.38 -3.88 -14.33
C ASP A 47 -4.02 -5.25 -14.62
N ASP A 48 -3.37 -6.31 -14.15
CA ASP A 48 -3.76 -7.70 -14.23
C ASP A 48 -3.97 -8.27 -12.83
N ARG A 49 -5.20 -8.66 -12.52
CA ARG A 49 -5.60 -9.10 -11.18
C ARG A 49 -4.79 -10.31 -10.69
N GLU A 50 -4.54 -11.28 -11.56
CA GLU A 50 -3.85 -12.51 -11.16
C GLU A 50 -2.35 -12.25 -10.91
N MET A 51 -1.72 -11.47 -11.78
CA MET A 51 -0.32 -11.09 -11.59
C MET A 51 -0.12 -10.26 -10.33
N LEU A 52 -1.00 -9.28 -10.08
CA LEU A 52 -0.96 -8.45 -8.87
C LEU A 52 -1.18 -9.29 -7.61
N ALA A 53 -2.19 -10.16 -7.60
CA ALA A 53 -2.49 -11.04 -6.48
C ALA A 53 -1.32 -12.01 -6.19
N ALA A 54 -0.74 -12.61 -7.23
CA ALA A 54 0.40 -13.53 -7.08
C ALA A 54 1.62 -12.83 -6.48
N GLU A 55 1.94 -11.61 -6.92
CA GLU A 55 3.09 -10.87 -6.39
C GLU A 55 2.85 -10.38 -4.95
N ILE A 56 1.64 -9.92 -4.62
CA ILE A 56 1.27 -9.59 -3.24
C ILE A 56 1.45 -10.82 -2.33
N ALA A 57 0.92 -11.96 -2.74
CA ALA A 57 1.03 -13.20 -1.97
C ALA A 57 2.50 -13.63 -1.80
N ARG A 58 3.30 -13.58 -2.88
CA ARG A 58 4.72 -13.93 -2.84
C ARG A 58 5.50 -13.06 -1.85
N ILE A 59 5.34 -11.73 -1.91
CA ILE A 59 6.02 -10.80 -1.01
C ILE A 59 5.69 -11.11 0.45
N CYS A 60 4.43 -11.41 0.75
CA CYS A 60 3.99 -11.74 2.11
C CYS A 60 4.48 -13.12 2.56
N ASP A 61 4.40 -14.13 1.69
CA ASP A 61 4.72 -15.52 2.04
C ASP A 61 6.22 -15.78 2.17
N GLU A 62 7.04 -15.07 1.39
CA GLU A 62 8.50 -15.12 1.45
C GLU A 62 9.10 -14.15 2.48
N ASP A 63 8.26 -13.44 3.25
CA ASP A 63 8.69 -12.46 4.28
C ASP A 63 9.62 -11.39 3.72
N VAL A 64 9.34 -10.89 2.51
CA VAL A 64 10.16 -9.87 1.82
C VAL A 64 10.05 -8.51 2.51
N ALA A 65 8.88 -8.18 3.05
CA ALA A 65 8.60 -6.89 3.67
C ALA A 65 7.59 -6.99 4.82
N ASP A 66 7.68 -6.05 5.76
CA ASP A 66 6.71 -5.88 6.85
C ASP A 66 5.50 -5.06 6.39
N LEU A 67 5.73 -4.13 5.46
CA LEU A 67 4.72 -3.27 4.85
C LEU A 67 4.81 -3.37 3.33
N LEU A 68 3.70 -3.70 2.70
CA LEU A 68 3.55 -3.66 1.24
C LEU A 68 2.64 -2.51 0.86
N LEU A 69 3.19 -1.54 0.15
CA LEU A 69 2.45 -0.40 -0.40
C LEU A 69 2.24 -0.62 -1.89
N THR A 70 0.99 -0.50 -2.33
CA THR A 70 0.67 -0.54 -3.75
C THR A 70 0.18 0.83 -4.22
N THR A 71 0.39 1.17 -5.48
CA THR A 71 -0.12 2.40 -6.09
C THR A 71 -0.70 2.10 -7.46
N GLY A 72 -1.79 2.76 -7.82
CA GLY A 72 -2.52 2.54 -9.06
C GLY A 72 -3.62 1.48 -8.98
N GLY A 73 -4.50 1.45 -9.95
CA GLY A 73 -5.57 0.46 -10.08
C GLY A 73 -6.68 0.52 -9.03
N THR A 74 -6.90 1.68 -8.39
CA THR A 74 -7.88 1.83 -7.30
C THR A 74 -9.13 2.63 -7.67
N GLY A 75 -9.28 3.03 -8.91
CA GLY A 75 -10.39 3.85 -9.39
C GLY A 75 -11.51 3.05 -10.07
N PHE A 76 -12.19 3.70 -11.02
CA PHE A 76 -13.36 3.15 -11.73
C PHE A 76 -13.05 2.73 -13.17
N SER A 77 -11.80 2.82 -13.61
CA SER A 77 -11.45 2.32 -14.95
C SER A 77 -11.71 0.81 -15.04
N PRO A 78 -12.12 0.30 -16.20
CA PRO A 78 -12.40 -1.13 -16.36
C PRO A 78 -11.21 -2.05 -16.02
N ARG A 79 -9.99 -1.53 -16.15
CA ARG A 79 -8.75 -2.25 -15.82
C ARG A 79 -8.34 -2.13 -14.36
N ASP A 80 -8.92 -1.20 -13.58
CA ASP A 80 -8.59 -1.03 -12.17
C ASP A 80 -9.03 -2.26 -11.36
N CYS A 81 -8.09 -2.98 -10.79
CA CYS A 81 -8.34 -4.24 -10.09
C CYS A 81 -7.46 -4.46 -8.85
N MET A 82 -6.73 -3.44 -8.40
CA MET A 82 -5.84 -3.58 -7.24
C MET A 82 -6.58 -3.95 -5.95
N PRO A 83 -7.76 -3.37 -5.62
CA PRO A 83 -8.49 -3.76 -4.43
C PRO A 83 -8.93 -5.23 -4.46
N GLU A 84 -9.39 -5.70 -5.62
CA GLU A 84 -9.81 -7.08 -5.83
C GLU A 84 -8.63 -8.05 -5.72
N ALA A 85 -7.47 -7.70 -6.30
CA ALA A 85 -6.24 -8.48 -6.15
C ALA A 85 -5.81 -8.58 -4.69
N THR A 86 -5.80 -7.45 -3.98
CA THR A 86 -5.42 -7.38 -2.56
C THR A 86 -6.36 -8.23 -1.69
N LEU A 87 -7.68 -7.99 -1.81
CA LEU A 87 -8.67 -8.69 -0.98
C LEU A 87 -8.73 -10.20 -1.26
N SER A 88 -8.33 -10.64 -2.45
CA SER A 88 -8.30 -12.07 -2.77
C SER A 88 -7.19 -12.84 -2.04
N VAL A 89 -6.16 -12.18 -1.53
CA VAL A 89 -4.99 -12.82 -0.93
C VAL A 89 -4.75 -12.47 0.53
N VAL A 90 -5.33 -11.38 1.05
CA VAL A 90 -5.20 -11.05 2.48
C VAL A 90 -6.06 -11.99 3.33
N GLU A 91 -5.58 -12.30 4.53
CA GLU A 91 -6.27 -13.19 5.48
C GLU A 91 -7.20 -12.41 6.42
N ARG A 92 -6.85 -11.15 6.71
CA ARG A 92 -7.62 -10.26 7.57
C ARG A 92 -7.73 -8.89 6.92
N ALA A 93 -8.93 -8.38 6.71
CA ALA A 93 -9.14 -7.03 6.21
C ALA A 93 -8.84 -5.98 7.28
N VAL A 94 -8.30 -4.83 6.84
CA VAL A 94 -8.04 -3.65 7.70
C VAL A 94 -8.75 -2.44 7.10
N PRO A 95 -10.08 -2.37 7.19
CA PRO A 95 -10.85 -1.34 6.49
C PRO A 95 -10.60 0.08 7.01
N GLY A 96 -10.18 0.24 8.25
CA GLY A 96 -9.98 1.55 8.88
C GLY A 96 -8.92 2.41 8.21
N ILE A 97 -7.85 1.81 7.64
CA ILE A 97 -6.80 2.55 6.94
C ILE A 97 -7.34 3.23 5.68
N PRO A 98 -7.93 2.51 4.71
CA PRO A 98 -8.44 3.16 3.51
C PRO A 98 -9.64 4.08 3.79
N GLU A 99 -10.47 3.80 4.78
CA GLU A 99 -11.54 4.70 5.23
C GLU A 99 -10.98 6.03 5.72
N ALA A 100 -9.96 5.99 6.59
CA ALA A 100 -9.30 7.19 7.11
C ALA A 100 -8.62 7.99 5.99
N MET A 101 -7.95 7.33 5.06
CA MET A 101 -7.33 7.99 3.90
C MET A 101 -8.37 8.68 3.02
N ARG A 102 -9.50 8.03 2.72
CA ARG A 102 -10.60 8.64 1.94
C ARG A 102 -11.17 9.86 2.65
N LEU A 103 -11.45 9.74 3.93
CA LEU A 103 -11.99 10.85 4.73
C LEU A 103 -11.02 12.03 4.80
N PHE A 104 -9.74 11.77 5.07
CA PHE A 104 -8.70 12.78 5.11
C PHE A 104 -8.55 13.51 3.77
N SER A 105 -8.62 12.77 2.66
CA SER A 105 -8.42 13.30 1.32
C SER A 105 -9.60 14.15 0.80
N LEU A 106 -10.78 14.09 1.45
CA LEU A 106 -11.93 14.95 1.08
C LEU A 106 -11.61 16.43 1.18
N LYS A 107 -10.70 16.83 2.06
CA LYS A 107 -10.25 18.22 2.16
C LYS A 107 -9.50 18.73 0.92
N TYR A 108 -8.93 17.83 0.13
CA TYR A 108 -8.23 18.16 -1.11
C TYR A 108 -9.11 18.00 -2.34
N SER A 109 -9.95 16.94 -2.36
CA SER A 109 -10.80 16.64 -3.49
C SER A 109 -11.97 15.73 -3.09
N GLN A 110 -13.17 16.09 -3.48
CA GLN A 110 -14.33 15.20 -3.34
C GLN A 110 -14.20 13.89 -4.12
N ARG A 111 -13.34 13.86 -5.17
CA ARG A 111 -13.06 12.63 -5.93
C ARG A 111 -12.41 11.53 -5.11
N SER A 112 -11.88 11.85 -3.92
CA SER A 112 -11.33 10.83 -3.03
C SER A 112 -12.35 9.79 -2.58
N MET A 113 -13.66 10.13 -2.56
CA MET A 113 -14.73 9.17 -2.26
C MET A 113 -14.87 8.07 -3.34
N LEU A 114 -14.29 8.26 -4.52
CA LEU A 114 -14.29 7.27 -5.60
C LEU A 114 -13.14 6.26 -5.49
N SER A 115 -12.24 6.46 -4.54
CA SER A 115 -11.18 5.47 -4.28
C SER A 115 -11.79 4.18 -3.72
N ARG A 116 -11.48 3.06 -4.37
CA ARG A 116 -11.87 1.72 -3.91
C ARG A 116 -10.73 1.02 -3.17
N ALA A 117 -9.68 1.78 -2.77
CA ALA A 117 -8.53 1.25 -2.06
C ALA A 117 -8.93 0.35 -0.90
N ALA A 118 -8.17 -0.72 -0.71
CA ALA A 118 -8.31 -1.70 0.34
C ALA A 118 -7.01 -1.81 1.15
N ALA A 119 -7.09 -2.41 2.32
CA ALA A 119 -5.94 -2.82 3.10
C ALA A 119 -6.23 -4.13 3.83
N GLY A 120 -5.20 -4.88 4.14
CA GLY A 120 -5.33 -6.14 4.87
C GLY A 120 -3.99 -6.68 5.32
N ILE A 121 -4.04 -7.78 6.06
CA ILE A 121 -2.88 -8.47 6.59
C ILE A 121 -2.84 -9.85 5.96
N ARG A 122 -1.67 -10.23 5.45
CA ARG A 122 -1.34 -11.61 5.11
C ARG A 122 -0.07 -12.01 5.87
N ARG A 123 -0.15 -13.09 6.63
CA ARG A 123 0.91 -13.51 7.55
C ARG A 123 1.34 -12.36 8.49
N ARG A 124 2.54 -11.83 8.31
CA ARG A 124 3.10 -10.72 9.11
C ARG A 124 3.25 -9.42 8.32
N THR A 125 2.75 -9.38 7.09
CA THR A 125 2.84 -8.21 6.22
C THR A 125 1.52 -7.46 6.20
N LEU A 126 1.57 -6.15 6.45
CA LEU A 126 0.47 -5.22 6.21
C LEU A 126 0.49 -4.78 4.75
N VAL A 127 -0.62 -4.94 4.05
CA VAL A 127 -0.80 -4.52 2.66
C VAL A 127 -1.73 -3.31 2.62
N VAL A 128 -1.32 -2.23 1.97
CA VAL A 128 -2.11 -0.98 1.85
C VAL A 128 -2.11 -0.49 0.41
N ASN A 129 -3.29 -0.31 -0.17
CA ASN A 129 -3.43 0.31 -1.48
C ASN A 129 -3.40 1.84 -1.35
N LEU A 130 -2.59 2.50 -2.18
CA LEU A 130 -2.51 3.94 -2.32
C LEU A 130 -3.09 4.39 -3.67
N PRO A 131 -3.50 5.66 -3.79
CA PRO A 131 -3.94 6.22 -5.07
C PRO A 131 -2.86 6.16 -6.15
N GLY A 132 -3.27 6.29 -7.41
CA GLY A 132 -2.35 6.22 -8.55
C GLY A 132 -1.58 7.51 -8.83
N SER A 133 -2.07 8.69 -8.43
CA SER A 133 -1.36 9.95 -8.71
C SER A 133 -0.28 10.23 -7.66
N PRO A 134 0.91 10.72 -8.06
CA PRO A 134 1.99 11.05 -7.11
C PRO A 134 1.56 12.03 -6.02
N LYS A 135 0.76 13.03 -6.37
CA LYS A 135 0.22 14.00 -5.42
C LYS A 135 -0.65 13.33 -4.35
N ALA A 136 -1.62 12.51 -4.77
CA ALA A 136 -2.51 11.81 -3.85
C ALA A 136 -1.77 10.75 -3.02
N VAL A 137 -0.74 10.11 -3.58
CA VAL A 137 0.18 9.24 -2.83
C VAL A 137 0.81 9.99 -1.67
N ARG A 138 1.41 11.15 -1.92
CA ARG A 138 2.04 11.97 -0.87
C ARG A 138 1.04 12.35 0.22
N GLU A 139 -0.11 12.91 -0.17
CA GLU A 139 -1.15 13.33 0.76
C GLU A 139 -1.64 12.19 1.66
N ASN A 140 -1.86 11.01 1.09
CA ASN A 140 -2.38 9.86 1.84
C ASN A 140 -1.30 9.17 2.68
N LEU A 141 -0.11 8.96 2.13
CA LEU A 141 0.94 8.24 2.82
C LEU A 141 1.53 9.05 3.97
N GLU A 142 1.78 10.35 3.78
CA GLU A 142 2.24 11.23 4.84
C GLU A 142 1.25 11.30 6.02
N TYR A 143 -0.06 11.22 5.73
CA TYR A 143 -1.09 11.13 6.77
C TYR A 143 -1.08 9.79 7.50
N ALA A 144 -0.94 8.67 6.77
CA ALA A 144 -1.11 7.34 7.34
C ALA A 144 0.16 6.82 8.05
N ILE A 145 1.34 7.13 7.54
CA ILE A 145 2.60 6.48 7.93
C ILE A 145 2.92 6.56 9.44
N PRO A 146 2.63 7.65 10.17
CA PRO A 146 2.88 7.68 11.61
C PRO A 146 2.09 6.64 12.39
N THR A 147 0.88 6.31 11.93
CA THR A 147 0.02 5.31 12.57
C THR A 147 0.39 3.89 12.17
N LEU A 148 0.87 3.69 10.93
CA LEU A 148 1.26 2.37 10.44
C LEU A 148 2.38 1.75 11.28
N ALA A 149 3.33 2.53 11.77
CA ALA A 149 4.43 2.07 12.60
C ALA A 149 3.94 1.23 13.79
N HIS A 150 2.95 1.74 14.52
CA HIS A 150 2.37 1.03 15.66
C HIS A 150 1.75 -0.32 15.26
N GLY A 151 1.00 -0.37 14.16
CA GLY A 151 0.44 -1.61 13.63
C GLY A 151 1.51 -2.63 13.25
N LEU A 152 2.62 -2.18 12.67
CA LEU A 152 3.74 -3.03 12.29
C LEU A 152 4.49 -3.58 13.52
N GLU A 153 4.67 -2.77 14.57
CA GLU A 153 5.21 -3.24 15.86
C GLU A 153 4.38 -4.37 16.44
N MET A 154 3.06 -4.23 16.43
CA MET A 154 2.14 -5.28 16.89
C MET A 154 2.25 -6.55 16.03
N LEU A 155 2.37 -6.44 14.71
CA LEU A 155 2.54 -7.59 13.80
C LEU A 155 3.87 -8.31 14.02
N ARG A 156 4.93 -7.58 14.42
CA ARG A 156 6.21 -8.18 14.81
C ARG A 156 6.17 -8.87 16.18
N GLY A 157 5.14 -8.62 16.98
CA GLY A 157 5.05 -9.08 18.37
C GLY A 157 5.91 -8.25 19.32
N GLU A 158 6.36 -7.08 18.89
CA GLU A 158 7.18 -6.14 19.67
C GLU A 158 6.34 -5.10 20.44
N GLY A 159 5.04 -5.02 20.13
CA GLY A 159 4.10 -4.12 20.78
C GLY A 159 3.85 -4.54 22.23
N SER A 160 3.96 -3.59 23.17
CA SER A 160 3.54 -3.83 24.53
C SER A 160 2.04 -4.15 24.59
N ALA A 161 1.64 -5.11 25.43
CA ALA A 161 0.24 -5.46 25.67
C ALA A 161 -0.59 -4.31 26.30
N ASP A 162 -0.02 -3.12 26.42
CA ASP A 162 -0.60 -1.93 27.06
C ASP A 162 -1.45 -1.04 26.13
N CYS A 163 -2.10 -1.61 25.11
CA CYS A 163 -3.16 -0.91 24.38
C CYS A 163 -4.49 -0.81 25.17
N ALA A 164 -4.46 -1.05 26.49
CA ALA A 164 -5.62 -0.99 27.37
C ALA A 164 -5.54 0.20 28.35
N ARG A 165 -5.37 1.43 27.81
CA ARG A 165 -5.65 2.66 28.56
C ARG A 165 -6.11 3.79 27.66
#